data_0274badca98a400408ab1b2e9ecb60a6
#
_entry.id   0274badca98a400408ab1b2e9ecb60a6
#
_cell.length_a   1.000
_cell.length_b   1.000
_cell.length_c   1.000
_cell.angle_alpha   90.00
_cell.angle_beta   90.00
_cell.angle_gamma   90.00
#
_symmetry.space_group_name_H-M   'P 1'
#
loop_
_entity.id
_entity.type
_entity.pdbx_description
1 polymer ?
#
loop_
_entity_poly.entity_id
_entity_poly.type
_entity_poly.pdbx_seq_one_letter_code
_entity_poly.pdbx_strand_id
1 'polypeptide(L)'
;WQGTQTGMEGLAYNYNDLLLPLDEISNIDPKDVSNVIYAIGNEVDKNRGAKNGLNRTTKTWREVVLSTGEETVTEMLRKANLKAQAGLEVRMPSINAQATDDEEMGVNESFPAGYNAQSYKELLEGNCKKYHGAVFERWIEFLITLDPDNLREEYTRFRDSFIQEYRPTNQNRRIANNFAFVAFAGELATGAGLTGWEMERETS
;
A
#
# COMPACT_ATOMS: atom_id res chain seq x y z
N TRP A 1 9.20 -9.76 4.71
CA TRP A 1 8.30 -10.92 4.63
C TRP A 1 8.78 -12.16 5.42
N GLN A 2 9.63 -11.99 6.42
CA GLN A 2 10.08 -13.08 7.26
C GLN A 2 9.11 -13.30 8.42
N GLY A 3 8.22 -14.27 8.31
CA GLY A 3 7.28 -14.59 9.38
C GLY A 3 6.29 -15.70 9.03
N THR A 4 5.75 -16.33 10.07
CA THR A 4 4.61 -17.24 9.92
C THR A 4 3.33 -16.45 9.63
N GLN A 5 2.32 -17.08 9.04
CA GLN A 5 1.02 -16.47 8.84
C GLN A 5 0.47 -15.79 10.12
N THR A 6 0.59 -16.45 11.28
CA THR A 6 0.15 -15.90 12.57
C THR A 6 0.97 -14.68 13.00
N GLY A 7 2.27 -14.67 12.72
CA GLY A 7 3.14 -13.52 12.96
C GLY A 7 2.71 -12.33 12.11
N MET A 8 2.39 -12.57 10.83
CA MET A 8 1.93 -11.54 9.91
C MET A 8 0.54 -10.99 10.27
N GLU A 9 -0.40 -11.84 10.71
CA GLU A 9 -1.69 -11.40 11.26
C GLU A 9 -1.49 -10.51 12.52
N GLY A 10 -0.52 -10.86 13.39
CA GLY A 10 -0.15 -10.04 14.54
C GLY A 10 0.46 -8.69 14.16
N LEU A 11 1.28 -8.69 13.11
CA LEU A 11 1.88 -7.47 12.58
C LEU A 11 0.81 -6.55 11.97
N ALA A 12 -0.09 -7.10 11.13
CA ALA A 12 -1.21 -6.36 10.55
C ALA A 12 -2.09 -5.73 11.63
N TYR A 13 -2.40 -6.47 12.69
CA TYR A 13 -3.15 -5.93 13.83
C TYR A 13 -2.45 -4.76 14.53
N ASN A 14 -1.13 -4.82 14.67
CA ASN A 14 -0.36 -3.73 15.29
C ASN A 14 -0.24 -2.49 14.39
N TYR A 15 -0.37 -2.66 13.08
CA TYR A 15 -0.36 -1.58 12.09
C TYR A 15 -1.77 -1.16 11.66
N ASN A 16 -2.79 -1.50 12.46
CA ASN A 16 -4.17 -1.10 12.16
C ASN A 16 -4.29 0.41 11.94
N ASP A 17 -4.97 0.79 10.86
CA ASP A 17 -5.14 2.17 10.38
C ASP A 17 -3.81 2.88 9.95
N LEU A 18 -2.74 2.12 9.71
CA LEU A 18 -1.44 2.63 9.30
C LEU A 18 -0.95 1.98 8.01
N LEU A 19 0.18 2.47 7.49
CA LEU A 19 0.93 1.81 6.42
C LEU A 19 1.77 0.67 7.00
N LEU A 20 1.61 -0.54 6.46
CA LEU A 20 2.45 -1.70 6.77
C LEU A 20 3.50 -1.89 5.66
N PRO A 21 4.75 -1.42 5.84
CA PRO A 21 5.81 -1.67 4.88
C PRO A 21 6.39 -3.08 5.07
N LEU A 22 6.43 -3.85 3.99
CA LEU A 22 6.98 -5.20 3.96
C LEU A 22 8.06 -5.28 2.89
N ASP A 23 9.30 -5.30 3.30
CA ASP A 23 10.44 -5.33 2.40
C ASP A 23 10.70 -6.75 1.88
N GLU A 24 11.05 -6.85 0.61
CA GLU A 24 11.54 -8.03 -0.12
C GLU A 24 10.65 -9.27 0.03
N ILE A 25 9.64 -9.37 -0.84
CA ILE A 25 8.69 -10.50 -0.81
C ILE A 25 9.34 -11.85 -1.10
N SER A 26 10.49 -11.90 -1.76
CA SER A 26 11.22 -13.15 -2.02
C SER A 26 11.74 -13.85 -0.76
N ASN A 27 11.75 -13.15 0.39
CA ASN A 27 12.13 -13.74 1.68
C ASN A 27 11.08 -14.69 2.26
N ILE A 28 9.86 -14.75 1.73
CA ILE A 28 8.85 -15.72 2.17
C ILE A 28 8.94 -17.01 1.34
N ASP A 29 8.64 -18.16 1.97
CA ASP A 29 8.50 -19.42 1.20
C ASP A 29 7.34 -19.26 0.20
N PRO A 30 7.53 -19.51 -1.10
CA PRO A 30 6.46 -19.45 -2.09
C PRO A 30 5.22 -20.26 -1.75
N LYS A 31 5.35 -21.34 -0.95
CA LYS A 31 4.20 -22.14 -0.48
C LYS A 31 3.31 -21.38 0.49
N ASP A 32 3.86 -20.42 1.21
CA ASP A 32 3.17 -19.66 2.25
C ASP A 32 2.66 -18.31 1.77
N VAL A 33 3.24 -17.75 0.69
CA VAL A 33 2.94 -16.39 0.21
C VAL A 33 1.44 -16.17 -0.03
N SER A 34 0.77 -17.11 -0.68
CA SER A 34 -0.67 -17.02 -0.94
C SER A 34 -1.48 -16.94 0.35
N ASN A 35 -1.15 -17.80 1.33
CA ASN A 35 -1.85 -17.85 2.61
C ASN A 35 -1.66 -16.56 3.40
N VAL A 36 -0.46 -15.97 3.36
CA VAL A 36 -0.15 -14.72 4.06
C VAL A 36 -0.88 -13.54 3.41
N ILE A 37 -0.84 -13.42 2.08
CA ILE A 37 -1.56 -12.36 1.36
C ILE A 37 -3.08 -12.44 1.63
N TYR A 38 -3.66 -13.64 1.59
CA TYR A 38 -5.07 -13.82 1.93
C TYR A 38 -5.37 -13.51 3.39
N ALA A 39 -4.49 -13.88 4.32
CA ALA A 39 -4.68 -13.63 5.74
C ALA A 39 -4.69 -12.12 6.03
N ILE A 40 -3.71 -11.38 5.52
CA ILE A 40 -3.62 -9.93 5.67
C ILE A 40 -4.85 -9.27 4.99
N GLY A 41 -5.07 -9.55 3.70
CA GLY A 41 -6.12 -8.90 2.91
C GLY A 41 -7.57 -9.34 3.23
N ASN A 42 -7.78 -10.23 4.20
CA ASN A 42 -9.11 -10.55 4.72
C ASN A 42 -9.46 -9.70 5.95
N GLU A 43 -8.54 -8.90 6.48
CA GLU A 43 -8.76 -7.92 7.55
C GLU A 43 -9.27 -8.53 8.88
N VAL A 44 -9.12 -9.85 9.03
CA VAL A 44 -9.59 -10.58 10.22
C VAL A 44 -8.72 -11.82 10.46
N ASP A 45 -8.36 -12.09 11.73
CA ASP A 45 -7.60 -13.28 12.07
C ASP A 45 -8.45 -14.55 11.94
N LYS A 46 -7.76 -15.70 11.84
CA LYS A 46 -8.44 -16.99 11.86
C LYS A 46 -9.02 -17.24 13.24
N ASN A 47 -10.30 -17.64 13.28
CA ASN A 47 -10.95 -18.05 14.52
C ASN A 47 -10.19 -19.24 15.14
N ARG A 48 -9.61 -19.04 16.31
CA ARG A 48 -8.79 -20.03 17.03
C ARG A 48 -9.38 -20.28 18.42
N GLY A 49 -9.52 -21.55 18.78
CA GLY A 49 -9.90 -21.94 20.13
C GLY A 49 -8.85 -21.48 21.16
N ALA A 50 -9.31 -20.96 22.29
CA ALA A 50 -8.45 -20.70 23.42
C ALA A 50 -8.24 -22.00 24.24
N LYS A 51 -7.16 -22.08 25.04
CA LYS A 51 -6.84 -23.24 25.88
C LYS A 51 -7.94 -23.59 26.90
N ASN A 52 -8.83 -22.66 27.20
CA ASN A 52 -9.97 -22.83 28.11
C ASN A 52 -11.27 -23.26 27.42
N GLY A 53 -11.23 -23.68 26.15
CA GLY A 53 -12.39 -24.13 25.40
C GLY A 53 -13.30 -23.00 24.87
N LEU A 54 -12.98 -21.75 25.15
CA LEU A 54 -13.68 -20.58 24.60
C LEU A 54 -13.02 -20.13 23.28
N ASN A 55 -13.78 -19.47 22.43
CA ASN A 55 -13.18 -18.81 21.27
C ASN A 55 -12.33 -17.62 21.71
N ARG A 56 -11.12 -17.51 21.17
CA ARG A 56 -10.28 -16.32 21.34
C ARG A 56 -10.98 -15.13 20.68
N THR A 57 -10.88 -13.95 21.28
CA THR A 57 -11.37 -12.72 20.65
C THR A 57 -10.72 -12.57 19.27
N THR A 58 -11.54 -12.51 18.24
CA THR A 58 -11.11 -12.32 16.85
C THR A 58 -10.55 -10.92 16.70
N LYS A 59 -9.35 -10.82 16.19
CA LYS A 59 -8.70 -9.55 15.88
C LYS A 59 -9.09 -9.11 14.46
N THR A 60 -9.30 -7.82 14.28
CA THR A 60 -9.55 -7.20 12.99
C THR A 60 -8.54 -6.07 12.78
N TRP A 61 -8.27 -5.75 11.53
CA TRP A 61 -7.37 -4.66 11.13
C TRP A 61 -7.82 -4.04 9.82
N ARG A 62 -7.34 -2.85 9.57
CA ARG A 62 -7.40 -2.14 8.28
C ARG A 62 -6.06 -1.48 8.09
N GLU A 63 -5.36 -1.82 7.03
CA GLU A 63 -4.06 -1.25 6.72
C GLU A 63 -3.88 -1.12 5.21
N VAL A 64 -2.95 -0.28 4.81
CA VAL A 64 -2.40 -0.29 3.46
C VAL A 64 -1.05 -1.00 3.53
N VAL A 65 -0.89 -2.03 2.72
CA VAL A 65 0.38 -2.77 2.62
C VAL A 65 1.18 -2.24 1.44
N LEU A 66 2.42 -1.82 1.70
CA LEU A 66 3.40 -1.53 0.67
C LEU A 66 4.49 -2.59 0.70
N SER A 67 4.62 -3.35 -0.38
CA SER A 67 5.64 -4.38 -0.48
C SER A 67 6.61 -4.10 -1.62
N THR A 68 7.87 -4.42 -1.40
CA THR A 68 8.90 -4.44 -2.44
C THR A 68 9.24 -5.87 -2.85
N GLY A 69 9.84 -6.04 -4.02
CA GLY A 69 10.32 -7.31 -4.53
C GLY A 69 10.86 -7.18 -5.95
N GLU A 70 11.79 -8.06 -6.31
CA GLU A 70 12.41 -8.08 -7.65
C GLU A 70 11.51 -8.75 -8.70
N GLU A 71 10.52 -9.52 -8.27
CA GLU A 71 9.59 -10.23 -9.14
C GLU A 71 8.15 -10.16 -8.62
N THR A 72 7.20 -10.39 -9.51
CA THR A 72 5.78 -10.44 -9.13
C THR A 72 5.45 -11.71 -8.34
N VAL A 73 4.41 -11.67 -7.51
CA VAL A 73 3.91 -12.86 -6.79
C VAL A 73 3.58 -13.99 -7.78
N THR A 74 3.02 -13.67 -8.92
CA THR A 74 2.68 -14.65 -9.96
C THR A 74 3.92 -15.35 -10.53
N GLU A 75 4.99 -14.61 -10.79
CA GLU A 75 6.26 -15.18 -11.24
C GLU A 75 6.93 -16.04 -10.19
N MET A 76 6.96 -15.58 -8.95
CA MET A 76 7.47 -16.33 -7.81
C MET A 76 6.77 -17.69 -7.66
N LEU A 77 5.43 -17.72 -7.70
CA LEU A 77 4.65 -18.94 -7.65
C LEU A 77 4.92 -19.85 -8.86
N ARG A 78 5.01 -19.29 -10.06
CA ARG A 78 5.32 -20.05 -11.30
C ARG A 78 6.69 -20.72 -11.22
N LYS A 79 7.71 -20.01 -10.75
CA LYS A 79 9.07 -20.57 -10.54
C LYS A 79 9.07 -21.74 -9.55
N ALA A 80 8.20 -21.68 -8.54
CA ALA A 80 8.01 -22.73 -7.56
C ALA A 80 7.07 -23.87 -8.03
N ASN A 81 6.61 -23.86 -9.29
CA ASN A 81 5.59 -24.77 -9.82
C ASN A 81 4.26 -24.75 -9.04
N LEU A 82 3.91 -23.62 -8.48
CA LEU A 82 2.64 -23.38 -7.78
C LEU A 82 1.68 -22.58 -8.67
N LYS A 83 0.39 -22.80 -8.49
CA LYS A 83 -0.64 -22.09 -9.26
C LYS A 83 -1.02 -20.78 -8.57
N ALA A 84 -0.86 -19.67 -9.27
CA ALA A 84 -1.40 -18.39 -8.83
C ALA A 84 -2.95 -18.39 -8.92
N GLN A 85 -3.60 -17.89 -7.87
CA GLN A 85 -5.04 -17.67 -7.86
C GLN A 85 -5.34 -16.23 -8.25
N ALA A 86 -6.32 -16.00 -9.11
CA ALA A 86 -6.72 -14.65 -9.57
C ALA A 86 -7.02 -13.65 -8.44
N GLY A 87 -7.48 -14.15 -7.29
CA GLY A 87 -7.73 -13.33 -6.10
C GLY A 87 -6.48 -12.76 -5.43
N LEU A 88 -5.27 -13.25 -5.72
CA LEU A 88 -4.01 -12.72 -5.18
C LEU A 88 -3.70 -11.36 -5.82
N GLU A 89 -3.72 -11.27 -7.14
CA GLU A 89 -3.43 -10.03 -7.88
C GLU A 89 -4.42 -8.91 -7.53
N VAL A 90 -5.67 -9.26 -7.21
CA VAL A 90 -6.67 -8.28 -6.76
C VAL A 90 -6.35 -7.72 -5.37
N ARG A 91 -5.75 -8.53 -4.48
CA ARG A 91 -5.40 -8.11 -3.12
C ARG A 91 -4.03 -7.43 -3.06
N MET A 92 -3.14 -7.85 -3.95
CA MET A 92 -1.77 -7.36 -4.01
C MET A 92 -1.37 -7.16 -5.49
N PRO A 93 -1.85 -6.08 -6.11
CA PRO A 93 -1.47 -5.76 -7.48
C PRO A 93 0.02 -5.44 -7.56
N SER A 94 0.71 -6.04 -8.53
CA SER A 94 2.11 -5.73 -8.80
C SER A 94 2.20 -4.50 -9.71
N ILE A 95 3.03 -3.54 -9.30
CA ILE A 95 3.28 -2.30 -10.02
C ILE A 95 4.75 -2.31 -10.43
N ASN A 96 5.03 -2.07 -11.72
CA ASN A 96 6.41 -1.82 -12.13
C ASN A 96 6.89 -0.51 -11.50
N ALA A 97 7.92 -0.60 -10.68
CA ALA A 97 8.48 0.57 -9.99
C ALA A 97 9.46 1.37 -10.84
N GLN A 98 9.88 0.85 -12.01
CA GLN A 98 10.76 1.56 -12.92
C GLN A 98 10.02 2.72 -13.57
N ALA A 99 10.49 3.95 -13.32
CA ALA A 99 9.81 5.16 -13.76
C ALA A 99 10.08 5.51 -15.24
N THR A 100 11.23 5.10 -15.77
CA THR A 100 11.67 5.37 -17.15
C THR A 100 12.28 4.12 -17.79
N ASP A 101 12.58 4.16 -19.08
CA ASP A 101 13.30 3.09 -19.79
C ASP A 101 14.79 3.01 -19.40
N ASP A 102 15.31 4.00 -18.69
CA ASP A 102 16.68 4.03 -18.17
C ASP A 102 16.73 3.35 -16.81
N GLU A 103 17.38 2.18 -16.75
CA GLU A 103 17.50 1.40 -15.51
C GLU A 103 18.25 2.13 -14.39
N GLU A 104 19.17 3.07 -14.72
CA GLU A 104 19.90 3.86 -13.73
C GLU A 104 18.99 4.84 -12.99
N MET A 105 17.84 5.19 -13.55
CA MET A 105 16.84 6.07 -12.93
C MET A 105 16.04 5.34 -11.84
N GLY A 106 15.86 4.03 -11.93
CA GLY A 106 15.06 3.26 -10.99
C GLY A 106 13.63 3.79 -10.86
N VAL A 107 13.24 4.13 -9.64
CA VAL A 107 11.90 4.68 -9.31
C VAL A 107 11.77 6.19 -9.57
N ASN A 108 12.81 6.84 -10.06
CA ASN A 108 12.85 8.29 -10.24
C ASN A 108 12.65 8.65 -11.70
N GLU A 109 11.77 9.58 -12.00
CA GLU A 109 11.62 10.17 -13.35
C GLU A 109 12.74 11.15 -13.67
N SER A 110 13.26 11.84 -12.63
CA SER A 110 14.36 12.79 -12.73
C SER A 110 15.06 12.94 -11.40
N PHE A 111 16.29 13.45 -11.43
CA PHE A 111 17.02 13.87 -10.24
C PHE A 111 17.08 15.39 -10.14
N PRO A 112 17.08 15.96 -8.93
CA PRO A 112 17.38 17.38 -8.74
C PRO A 112 18.75 17.75 -9.34
N ALA A 113 18.91 18.99 -9.76
CA ALA A 113 20.15 19.46 -10.36
C ALA A 113 21.38 19.19 -9.46
N GLY A 114 22.38 18.55 -10.01
CA GLY A 114 23.62 18.17 -9.30
C GLY A 114 23.58 16.83 -8.57
N TYR A 115 22.47 16.08 -8.65
CA TYR A 115 22.36 14.74 -8.08
C TYR A 115 22.34 13.66 -9.17
N ASN A 116 22.87 12.50 -8.82
CA ASN A 116 22.69 11.23 -9.52
C ASN A 116 21.99 10.23 -8.58
N ALA A 117 21.67 9.03 -9.04
CA ALA A 117 20.97 8.03 -8.25
C ALA A 117 21.60 7.78 -6.87
N GLN A 118 22.93 7.63 -6.82
CA GLN A 118 23.65 7.35 -5.59
C GLN A 118 23.60 8.53 -4.60
N SER A 119 23.96 9.73 -5.05
CA SER A 119 23.99 10.91 -4.20
C SER A 119 22.59 11.34 -3.76
N TYR A 120 21.57 11.12 -4.60
CA TYR A 120 20.18 11.37 -4.23
C TYR A 120 19.66 10.37 -3.18
N LYS A 121 20.00 9.09 -3.33
CA LYS A 121 19.70 8.06 -2.31
C LYS A 121 20.33 8.44 -0.95
N GLU A 122 21.60 8.81 -0.93
CA GLU A 122 22.30 9.23 0.30
C GLU A 122 21.65 10.46 0.95
N LEU A 123 21.21 11.43 0.13
CA LEU A 123 20.45 12.59 0.60
C LEU A 123 19.13 12.17 1.26
N LEU A 124 18.35 11.29 0.61
CA LEU A 124 17.08 10.82 1.15
C LEU A 124 17.27 10.05 2.44
N GLU A 125 18.22 9.11 2.50
CA GLU A 125 18.53 8.34 3.71
C GLU A 125 18.97 9.25 4.87
N GLY A 126 19.81 10.24 4.59
CA GLY A 126 20.25 11.23 5.57
C GLY A 126 19.10 12.07 6.11
N ASN A 127 18.21 12.52 5.22
CA ASN A 127 17.04 13.31 5.59
C ASN A 127 16.02 12.49 6.36
N CYS A 128 15.73 11.24 5.97
CA CYS A 128 14.81 10.36 6.68
C CYS A 128 15.28 10.07 8.12
N LYS A 129 16.60 9.94 8.34
CA LYS A 129 17.16 9.75 9.68
C LYS A 129 17.01 10.99 10.56
N LYS A 130 17.04 12.18 9.96
CA LYS A 130 17.01 13.46 10.66
C LYS A 130 15.60 14.05 10.80
N TYR A 131 14.81 13.90 9.76
CA TYR A 131 13.47 14.49 9.64
C TYR A 131 12.43 13.38 9.42
N HIS A 132 11.87 12.83 10.49
CA HIS A 132 10.86 11.80 10.44
C HIS A 132 9.71 12.14 11.40
N GLY A 133 8.51 11.64 11.08
CA GLY A 133 7.31 11.80 11.91
C GLY A 133 6.54 13.11 11.74
N ALA A 134 7.21 14.22 11.38
CA ALA A 134 6.58 15.55 11.32
C ALA A 134 5.41 15.63 10.32
N VAL A 135 5.52 14.98 9.17
CA VAL A 135 4.45 14.97 8.15
C VAL A 135 3.23 14.21 8.66
N PHE A 136 3.44 13.07 9.34
CA PHE A 136 2.34 12.27 9.88
C PHE A 136 1.58 13.02 10.98
N GLU A 137 2.27 13.71 11.88
CA GLU A 137 1.65 14.55 12.91
C GLU A 137 0.76 15.62 12.26
N ARG A 138 1.28 16.36 11.28
CA ARG A 138 0.54 17.38 10.53
C ARG A 138 -0.66 16.79 9.76
N TRP A 139 -0.49 15.59 9.21
CA TRP A 139 -1.57 14.88 8.55
C TRP A 139 -2.72 14.57 9.52
N ILE A 140 -2.43 14.06 10.71
CA ILE A 140 -3.44 13.79 11.73
C ILE A 140 -4.10 15.09 12.21
N GLU A 141 -3.31 16.14 12.48
CA GLU A 141 -3.83 17.46 12.84
C GLU A 141 -4.82 17.98 11.79
N PHE A 142 -4.51 17.80 10.50
CA PHE A 142 -5.40 18.18 9.41
C PHE A 142 -6.66 17.30 9.37
N LEU A 143 -6.52 15.99 9.42
CA LEU A 143 -7.65 15.05 9.32
C LEU A 143 -8.71 15.26 10.40
N ILE A 144 -8.31 15.54 11.63
CA ILE A 144 -9.25 15.77 12.74
C ILE A 144 -10.08 17.07 12.60
N THR A 145 -9.70 17.96 11.68
CA THR A 145 -10.48 19.16 11.37
C THR A 145 -11.58 18.91 10.35
N LEU A 146 -11.52 17.78 9.63
CA LEU A 146 -12.47 17.46 8.57
C LEU A 146 -13.76 16.86 9.15
N ASP A 147 -14.89 17.22 8.54
CA ASP A 147 -16.16 16.55 8.82
C ASP A 147 -16.19 15.17 8.13
N PRO A 148 -16.41 14.07 8.87
CA PRO A 148 -16.33 12.73 8.30
C PRO A 148 -17.38 12.43 7.22
N ASP A 149 -18.56 13.05 7.28
CA ASP A 149 -19.62 12.81 6.34
C ASP A 149 -19.33 13.55 5.02
N ASN A 150 -18.88 14.80 5.09
CA ASN A 150 -18.40 15.54 3.93
C ASN A 150 -17.23 14.83 3.25
N LEU A 151 -16.25 14.35 4.03
CA LEU A 151 -15.11 13.62 3.51
C LEU A 151 -15.52 12.34 2.77
N ARG A 152 -16.52 11.63 3.28
CA ARG A 152 -17.08 10.44 2.64
C ARG A 152 -17.77 10.76 1.32
N GLU A 153 -18.49 11.87 1.25
CA GLU A 153 -19.13 12.34 0.02
C GLU A 153 -18.10 12.76 -1.03
N GLU A 154 -17.06 13.49 -0.62
CA GLU A 154 -15.96 13.90 -1.50
C GLU A 154 -15.22 12.68 -2.06
N TYR A 155 -14.85 11.73 -1.21
CA TYR A 155 -14.25 10.46 -1.65
C TYR A 155 -15.16 9.71 -2.64
N THR A 156 -16.46 9.67 -2.37
CA THR A 156 -17.40 8.97 -3.25
C THR A 156 -17.43 9.60 -4.63
N ARG A 157 -17.50 10.92 -4.72
CA ARG A 157 -17.44 11.65 -6.00
C ARG A 157 -16.12 11.43 -6.73
N PHE A 158 -15.01 11.55 -6.03
CA PHE A 158 -13.67 11.31 -6.58
C PHE A 158 -13.53 9.89 -7.13
N ARG A 159 -13.89 8.88 -6.33
CA ARG A 159 -13.85 7.47 -6.74
C ARG A 159 -14.70 7.21 -7.97
N ASP A 160 -15.91 7.75 -8.03
CA ASP A 160 -16.81 7.51 -9.15
C ASP A 160 -16.29 8.18 -10.43
N SER A 161 -15.69 9.37 -10.34
CA SER A 161 -14.97 10.02 -11.44
C SER A 161 -13.78 9.18 -11.90
N PHE A 162 -12.94 8.72 -10.98
CA PHE A 162 -11.79 7.85 -11.27
C PHE A 162 -12.22 6.55 -11.99
N ILE A 163 -13.28 5.90 -11.52
CA ILE A 163 -13.83 4.70 -12.16
C ILE A 163 -14.40 4.99 -13.55
N GLN A 164 -15.01 6.14 -13.75
CA GLN A 164 -15.54 6.56 -15.04
C GLN A 164 -14.42 6.82 -16.05
N GLU A 165 -13.34 7.43 -15.62
CA GLU A 165 -12.16 7.73 -16.44
C GLU A 165 -11.45 6.46 -16.89
N TYR A 166 -11.05 5.61 -15.94
CA TYR A 166 -10.23 4.42 -16.21
C TYR A 166 -11.04 3.20 -16.69
N ARG A 167 -12.37 3.20 -16.55
CA ARG A 167 -13.29 2.16 -17.02
C ARG A 167 -12.81 0.72 -16.75
N PRO A 168 -12.47 0.37 -15.49
CA PRO A 168 -11.95 -0.94 -15.18
C PRO A 168 -12.98 -2.04 -15.47
N THR A 169 -12.49 -3.21 -15.89
CA THR A 169 -13.35 -4.41 -15.98
C THR A 169 -13.88 -4.79 -14.58
N ASN A 170 -14.94 -5.60 -14.51
CA ASN A 170 -15.50 -6.03 -13.23
C ASN A 170 -14.45 -6.66 -12.30
N GLN A 171 -13.50 -7.43 -12.85
CA GLN A 171 -12.42 -8.05 -12.08
C GLN A 171 -11.46 -7.00 -11.51
N ASN A 172 -11.13 -5.96 -12.28
CA ASN A 172 -10.18 -4.92 -11.88
C ASN A 172 -10.81 -3.77 -11.08
N ARG A 173 -12.13 -3.75 -10.95
CA ARG A 173 -12.84 -2.68 -10.23
C ARG A 173 -12.42 -2.56 -8.77
N ARG A 174 -12.11 -3.68 -8.12
CA ARG A 174 -11.61 -3.66 -6.74
C ARG A 174 -10.24 -3.03 -6.65
N ILE A 175 -9.35 -3.35 -7.59
CA ILE A 175 -8.02 -2.73 -7.69
C ILE A 175 -8.17 -1.22 -7.91
N ALA A 176 -9.00 -0.81 -8.89
CA ALA A 176 -9.25 0.59 -9.17
C ALA A 176 -9.81 1.36 -7.96
N ASN A 177 -10.70 0.76 -7.17
CA ASN A 177 -11.18 1.38 -5.93
C ASN A 177 -10.05 1.61 -4.91
N ASN A 178 -9.11 0.66 -4.78
CA ASN A 178 -7.97 0.83 -3.88
C ASN A 178 -7.04 1.94 -4.36
N PHE A 179 -6.77 2.03 -5.68
CA PHE A 179 -5.99 3.12 -6.25
C PHE A 179 -6.69 4.47 -6.10
N ALA A 180 -8.00 4.53 -6.34
CA ALA A 180 -8.79 5.75 -6.11
C ALA A 180 -8.70 6.22 -4.66
N PHE A 181 -8.69 5.32 -3.69
CA PHE A 181 -8.53 5.66 -2.27
C PHE A 181 -7.15 6.26 -1.98
N VAL A 182 -6.08 5.66 -2.50
CA VAL A 182 -4.72 6.17 -2.32
C VAL A 182 -4.55 7.52 -3.02
N ALA A 183 -5.06 7.67 -4.26
CA ALA A 183 -5.02 8.93 -5.00
C ALA A 183 -5.78 10.03 -4.27
N PHE A 184 -6.98 9.76 -3.79
CA PHE A 184 -7.76 10.73 -3.01
C PHE A 184 -7.02 11.20 -1.74
N ALA A 185 -6.38 10.28 -1.02
CA ALA A 185 -5.55 10.64 0.14
C ALA A 185 -4.36 11.53 -0.26
N GLY A 186 -3.75 11.26 -1.42
CA GLY A 186 -2.68 12.09 -2.01
C GLY A 186 -3.16 13.50 -2.33
N GLU A 187 -4.33 13.65 -2.96
CA GLU A 187 -4.93 14.96 -3.25
C GLU A 187 -5.26 15.74 -1.98
N LEU A 188 -5.84 15.08 -0.97
CA LEU A 188 -6.08 15.72 0.33
C LEU A 188 -4.78 16.20 0.98
N ALA A 189 -3.73 15.39 0.98
CA ALA A 189 -2.44 15.75 1.56
C ALA A 189 -1.78 16.90 0.79
N THR A 190 -1.94 16.94 -0.54
CA THR A 190 -1.48 18.01 -1.41
C THR A 190 -2.22 19.32 -1.11
N GLY A 191 -3.55 19.26 -1.01
CA GLY A 191 -4.38 20.41 -0.64
C GLY A 191 -4.05 20.95 0.75
N ALA A 192 -3.61 20.09 1.67
CA ALA A 192 -3.12 20.48 2.99
C ALA A 192 -1.66 20.99 2.99
N GLY A 193 -0.99 21.04 1.83
CA GLY A 193 0.39 21.50 1.69
C GLY A 193 1.45 20.55 2.26
N LEU A 194 1.14 19.25 2.36
CA LEU A 194 2.02 18.27 3.00
C LEU A 194 2.96 17.56 2.02
N THR A 195 2.60 17.46 0.74
CA THR A 195 3.38 16.73 -0.26
C THR A 195 4.37 17.59 -1.02
N GLY A 196 4.07 18.87 -1.22
CA GLY A 196 4.78 19.75 -2.13
C GLY A 196 4.47 19.49 -3.62
N TRP A 197 3.53 18.61 -3.92
CA TRP A 197 3.03 18.36 -5.28
C TRP A 197 2.08 19.47 -5.71
N GLU A 198 1.90 19.62 -7.03
CA GLU A 198 0.85 20.45 -7.58
C GLU A 198 -0.48 19.66 -7.56
N MET A 199 -1.56 20.34 -7.14
CA MET A 199 -2.89 19.72 -7.24
C MET A 199 -3.24 19.53 -8.72
N GLU A 200 -3.77 18.36 -9.09
CA GLU A 200 -4.39 18.21 -10.41
C GLU A 200 -5.53 19.23 -10.52
N ARG A 201 -5.35 20.19 -11.41
CA ARG A 201 -6.43 21.13 -11.72
C ARG A 201 -7.51 20.34 -12.43
N GLU A 202 -8.70 20.27 -11.85
CA GLU A 202 -9.90 19.86 -12.58
C GLU A 202 -9.90 20.62 -13.92
N THR A 203 -9.61 19.92 -15.00
CA THR A 203 -9.85 20.45 -16.36
C THR A 203 -11.34 20.49 -16.53
N SER A 204 -11.90 21.70 -16.37
CA SER A 204 -13.31 22.08 -16.56
C SER A 204 -13.80 21.74 -17.95
#